data_8316eee5225ce058a519d398c01da8a6
#
_entry.id   8316eee5225ce058a519d398c01da8a6
#
_cell.length_a   1.000
_cell.length_b   1.000
_cell.length_c   1.000
_cell.angle_alpha   90.00
_cell.angle_beta   90.00
_cell.angle_gamma   90.00
#
_symmetry.space_group_name_H-M   'P 1'
#
loop_
_entity.id
_entity.type
_entity.pdbx_description
1 polymer ?
#
loop_
_entity_poly.entity_id
_entity_poly.type
_entity_poly.pdbx_seq_one_letter_code
_entity_poly.pdbx_strand_id
1 'polypeptide(L)'
;MVNPTYLTAKTTLFMLAGAGNEDAKKMIELLGTKNELEQNRQAAKGQLDMPDSEKKALMTGSSLAVEARYSAVSRYMQTEGYTSLLDIACGYTPRSVYCAKNGIDYVGLDVPVVAEELQKVVEAAGIGIKHPVYVGGDATNAASMRTAADFLEGKLLISCEGLTQYLSEDEFGQLAGGIREILLSHGGAWITSDFGVQYMKFATVNMSSPDAIALYTEARSQALGSSNIVRKGVAAWETEKKLEILRNHGFTVNRVPFYHGDEKLNLLSGIPETWKKAFVDLLNECRLWVMTADASANVPVVEGAKEVQNLKISYAKKDSTLHLQVSGRVDTLSAPALLEVIESNLEEVKRLNVDAAGLQYISSAGLRVLLMANHKLGKNSVVITNVSESVREIFDTTGFSDIFLLEQ
;
A
#
# COMPACT_ATOMS: atom_id res chain seq x y z
N MET A 1 -25.12 -5.44 5.00
CA MET A 1 -24.45 -6.03 3.81
C MET A 1 -22.99 -6.12 4.15
N VAL A 2 -22.38 -7.31 4.08
CA VAL A 2 -20.94 -7.50 4.32
C VAL A 2 -20.19 -6.81 3.17
N ASN A 3 -19.22 -5.96 3.48
CA ASN A 3 -18.42 -5.28 2.47
C ASN A 3 -17.66 -6.35 1.64
N PRO A 4 -17.75 -6.34 0.29
CA PRO A 4 -17.08 -7.33 -0.58
C PRO A 4 -15.58 -7.46 -0.33
N THR A 5 -14.92 -6.42 0.15
CA THR A 5 -13.48 -6.37 0.46
C THR A 5 -13.10 -7.36 1.57
N TYR A 6 -13.96 -7.57 2.57
CA TYR A 6 -13.69 -8.52 3.67
C TYR A 6 -13.74 -9.97 3.20
N LEU A 7 -14.60 -10.27 2.23
CA LEU A 7 -14.65 -11.61 1.62
C LEU A 7 -13.34 -11.92 0.88
N THR A 8 -12.76 -10.94 0.20
CA THR A 8 -11.48 -11.09 -0.52
C THR A 8 -10.32 -11.33 0.47
N ALA A 9 -10.30 -10.62 1.59
CA ALA A 9 -9.28 -10.78 2.62
C ALA A 9 -9.32 -12.18 3.27
N LYS A 10 -10.52 -12.71 3.60
CA LYS A 10 -10.69 -14.09 4.12
C LYS A 10 -10.33 -15.16 3.07
N THR A 11 -10.45 -14.87 1.78
CA THR A 11 -10.09 -15.81 0.71
C THR A 11 -8.60 -16.20 0.77
N THR A 12 -7.70 -15.26 1.08
CA THR A 12 -6.28 -15.54 1.26
C THR A 12 -6.03 -16.56 2.38
N LEU A 13 -6.69 -16.42 3.51
CA LEU A 13 -6.63 -17.37 4.63
C LEU A 13 -7.11 -18.77 4.20
N PHE A 14 -8.23 -18.83 3.48
CA PHE A 14 -8.80 -20.09 3.00
C PHE A 14 -7.91 -20.78 1.95
N MET A 15 -7.26 -20.02 1.07
CA MET A 15 -6.29 -20.56 0.12
C MET A 15 -5.07 -21.15 0.84
N LEU A 16 -4.52 -20.46 1.84
CA LEU A 16 -3.41 -20.96 2.64
C LEU A 16 -3.78 -22.24 3.40
N ALA A 17 -4.95 -22.28 4.04
CA ALA A 17 -5.42 -23.49 4.71
C ALA A 17 -5.64 -24.65 3.72
N GLY A 18 -6.16 -24.38 2.53
CA GLY A 18 -6.31 -25.34 1.44
C GLY A 18 -4.98 -25.85 0.90
N ALA A 19 -3.94 -25.04 0.92
CA ALA A 19 -2.56 -25.39 0.62
C ALA A 19 -1.89 -26.20 1.77
N GLY A 20 -2.59 -26.44 2.87
CA GLY A 20 -2.03 -27.23 3.98
C GLY A 20 -1.28 -26.41 5.03
N ASN A 21 -1.35 -25.08 4.99
CA ASN A 21 -0.72 -24.23 6.00
C ASN A 21 -1.41 -24.39 7.36
N GLU A 22 -0.67 -24.90 8.35
CA GLU A 22 -1.23 -25.21 9.69
C GLU A 22 -1.59 -23.97 10.48
N ASP A 23 -0.87 -22.85 10.30
CA ASP A 23 -1.19 -21.58 10.96
C ASP A 23 -2.50 -21.00 10.43
N ALA A 24 -2.75 -21.14 9.13
CA ALA A 24 -4.02 -20.77 8.52
C ALA A 24 -5.20 -21.65 9.01
N LYS A 25 -4.98 -22.96 9.15
CA LYS A 25 -6.00 -23.85 9.74
C LYS A 25 -6.30 -23.46 11.17
N LYS A 26 -5.28 -23.14 11.96
CA LYS A 26 -5.42 -22.66 13.33
C LYS A 26 -6.19 -21.35 13.39
N MET A 27 -5.89 -20.39 12.52
CA MET A 27 -6.60 -19.12 12.45
C MET A 27 -8.08 -19.31 12.08
N ILE A 28 -8.41 -20.18 11.13
CA ILE A 28 -9.80 -20.54 10.78
C ILE A 28 -10.56 -21.14 11.97
N GLU A 29 -9.88 -21.97 12.74
CA GLU A 29 -10.44 -22.56 13.95
C GLU A 29 -10.76 -21.49 15.02
N LEU A 30 -9.81 -20.58 15.26
CA LEU A 30 -9.96 -19.48 16.21
C LEU A 30 -11.06 -18.49 15.78
N LEU A 31 -11.17 -18.19 14.49
CA LEU A 31 -12.23 -17.35 13.93
C LEU A 31 -13.61 -18.03 13.92
N GLY A 32 -13.69 -19.34 14.09
CA GLY A 32 -14.94 -20.10 13.98
C GLY A 32 -15.55 -20.14 12.57
N THR A 33 -14.74 -19.87 11.53
CA THR A 33 -15.21 -19.66 10.14
C THR A 33 -15.20 -20.92 9.26
N LYS A 34 -15.23 -22.12 9.85
CA LYS A 34 -15.27 -23.39 9.07
C LYS A 34 -16.45 -23.46 8.12
N ASN A 35 -17.61 -22.99 8.54
CA ASN A 35 -18.83 -23.01 7.70
C ASN A 35 -18.73 -21.99 6.56
N GLU A 36 -18.15 -20.82 6.79
CA GLU A 36 -17.89 -19.84 5.74
C GLU A 36 -16.91 -20.37 4.69
N LEU A 37 -15.89 -21.13 5.13
CA LEU A 37 -14.94 -21.79 4.22
C LEU A 37 -15.67 -22.75 3.25
N GLU A 38 -16.57 -23.57 3.78
CA GLU A 38 -17.31 -24.53 2.96
C GLU A 38 -18.28 -23.82 2.00
N GLN A 39 -18.98 -22.79 2.47
CA GLN A 39 -19.86 -21.97 1.63
C GLN A 39 -19.07 -21.28 0.51
N ASN A 40 -17.89 -20.73 0.80
CA ASN A 40 -17.03 -20.09 -0.19
C ASN A 40 -16.50 -21.09 -1.22
N ARG A 41 -16.15 -22.31 -0.81
CA ARG A 41 -15.76 -23.40 -1.74
C ARG A 41 -16.88 -23.76 -2.70
N GLN A 42 -18.12 -23.83 -2.21
CA GLN A 42 -19.29 -24.14 -3.04
C GLN A 42 -19.62 -22.96 -3.98
N ALA A 43 -19.57 -21.72 -3.48
CA ALA A 43 -19.77 -20.52 -4.29
C ALA A 43 -18.71 -20.40 -5.41
N ALA A 44 -17.44 -20.60 -5.09
CA ALA A 44 -16.35 -20.52 -6.07
C ALA A 44 -16.49 -21.58 -7.20
N LYS A 45 -17.04 -22.77 -6.89
CA LYS A 45 -17.32 -23.79 -7.91
C LYS A 45 -18.43 -23.39 -8.87
N GLY A 46 -19.36 -22.53 -8.46
CA GLY A 46 -20.50 -22.08 -9.27
C GLY A 46 -20.29 -20.77 -10.04
N GLN A 47 -19.27 -19.98 -9.67
CA GLN A 47 -19.14 -18.60 -10.16
C GLN A 47 -18.66 -18.44 -11.62
N LEU A 48 -17.94 -19.44 -12.14
CA LEU A 48 -17.43 -19.38 -13.53
C LEU A 48 -17.94 -20.60 -14.30
N ASP A 49 -18.60 -20.36 -15.41
CA ASP A 49 -19.06 -21.39 -16.32
C ASP A 49 -17.89 -21.88 -17.19
N MET A 50 -17.07 -22.76 -16.62
CA MET A 50 -15.94 -23.41 -17.30
C MET A 50 -15.78 -24.86 -16.86
N PRO A 51 -15.09 -25.70 -17.62
CA PRO A 51 -14.81 -27.09 -17.27
C PRO A 51 -14.12 -27.25 -15.91
N ASP A 52 -14.39 -28.34 -15.22
CA ASP A 52 -13.80 -28.59 -13.89
C ASP A 52 -12.27 -28.69 -13.91
N SER A 53 -11.69 -29.16 -15.03
CA SER A 53 -10.23 -29.15 -15.23
C SER A 53 -9.65 -27.74 -15.21
N GLU A 54 -10.33 -26.78 -15.88
CA GLU A 54 -9.92 -25.37 -15.92
C GLU A 54 -10.10 -24.72 -14.54
N LYS A 55 -11.22 -24.99 -13.86
CA LYS A 55 -11.42 -24.54 -12.46
C LYS A 55 -10.32 -25.03 -11.54
N LYS A 56 -9.93 -26.33 -11.69
CA LYS A 56 -8.86 -26.91 -10.89
C LYS A 56 -7.51 -26.22 -11.18
N ALA A 57 -7.18 -25.98 -12.44
CA ALA A 57 -5.96 -25.29 -12.83
C ALA A 57 -5.90 -23.87 -12.25
N LEU A 58 -6.99 -23.11 -12.43
CA LEU A 58 -7.17 -21.77 -11.90
C LEU A 58 -7.01 -21.70 -10.38
N MET A 59 -7.69 -22.57 -9.64
CA MET A 59 -7.65 -22.59 -8.19
C MET A 59 -6.27 -23.00 -7.67
N THR A 60 -5.63 -23.99 -8.31
CA THR A 60 -4.28 -24.42 -7.94
C THR A 60 -3.28 -23.31 -8.13
N GLY A 61 -3.29 -22.64 -9.28
CA GLY A 61 -2.38 -21.54 -9.57
C GLY A 61 -2.58 -20.33 -8.65
N SER A 62 -3.83 -19.94 -8.42
CA SER A 62 -4.15 -18.85 -7.50
C SER A 62 -3.71 -19.16 -6.06
N SER A 63 -3.96 -20.38 -5.58
CA SER A 63 -3.55 -20.79 -4.24
C SER A 63 -2.04 -20.93 -4.09
N LEU A 64 -1.35 -21.40 -5.13
CA LEU A 64 0.11 -21.48 -5.13
C LEU A 64 0.76 -20.09 -5.09
N ALA A 65 0.22 -19.11 -5.81
CA ALA A 65 0.74 -17.75 -5.75
C ALA A 65 0.62 -17.17 -4.33
N VAL A 66 -0.48 -17.46 -3.63
CA VAL A 66 -0.69 -17.02 -2.24
C VAL A 66 0.25 -17.76 -1.27
N GLU A 67 0.39 -19.08 -1.41
CA GLU A 67 1.31 -19.89 -0.60
C GLU A 67 2.76 -19.43 -0.77
N ALA A 68 3.19 -19.25 -2.02
CA ALA A 68 4.54 -18.81 -2.33
C ALA A 68 4.85 -17.42 -1.78
N ARG A 69 3.91 -16.48 -1.90
CA ARG A 69 4.04 -15.14 -1.33
C ARG A 69 4.21 -15.19 0.19
N TYR A 70 3.33 -15.92 0.87
CA TYR A 70 3.40 -16.07 2.31
C TYR A 70 4.74 -16.69 2.75
N SER A 71 5.20 -17.73 2.05
CA SER A 71 6.48 -18.41 2.29
C SER A 71 7.66 -17.48 2.05
N ALA A 72 7.68 -16.75 0.92
CA ALA A 72 8.78 -15.87 0.56
C ALA A 72 9.04 -14.76 1.58
N VAL A 73 7.97 -14.08 2.06
CA VAL A 73 8.09 -13.05 3.10
C VAL A 73 8.53 -13.65 4.43
N SER A 74 7.94 -14.79 4.82
CA SER A 74 8.31 -15.49 6.06
C SER A 74 9.78 -15.92 6.06
N ARG A 75 10.26 -16.48 4.95
CA ARG A 75 11.67 -16.84 4.76
C ARG A 75 12.58 -15.61 4.82
N TYR A 76 12.27 -14.57 4.06
CA TYR A 76 13.07 -13.34 4.06
C TYR A 76 13.22 -12.77 5.47
N MET A 77 12.16 -12.72 6.22
CA MET A 77 12.17 -12.25 7.61
C MET A 77 13.13 -13.08 8.49
N GLN A 78 13.09 -14.39 8.37
CA GLN A 78 13.97 -15.28 9.12
C GLN A 78 15.43 -15.20 8.67
N THR A 79 15.70 -15.27 7.37
CA THR A 79 17.08 -15.29 6.84
C THR A 79 17.81 -13.98 7.09
N GLU A 80 17.11 -12.88 7.07
CA GLU A 80 17.67 -11.55 7.35
C GLU A 80 17.67 -11.20 8.85
N GLY A 81 17.12 -12.09 9.69
CA GLY A 81 17.13 -11.91 11.15
C GLY A 81 16.29 -10.74 11.64
N TYR A 82 15.12 -10.52 11.04
CA TYR A 82 14.14 -9.55 11.56
C TYR A 82 13.47 -10.09 12.81
N THR A 83 13.36 -9.26 13.83
CA THR A 83 12.79 -9.61 15.15
C THR A 83 11.41 -9.02 15.36
N SER A 84 10.98 -8.09 14.51
CA SER A 84 9.66 -7.49 14.56
C SER A 84 9.08 -7.27 13.15
N LEU A 85 7.75 -7.36 13.05
CA LEU A 85 7.00 -7.21 11.81
C LEU A 85 5.82 -6.28 12.01
N LEU A 86 5.78 -5.19 11.23
CA LEU A 86 4.57 -4.41 10.97
C LEU A 86 3.95 -4.87 9.65
N ASP A 87 2.76 -5.47 9.73
CA ASP A 87 2.06 -6.01 8.55
C ASP A 87 0.90 -5.06 8.17
N ILE A 88 1.13 -4.21 7.17
CA ILE A 88 0.18 -3.17 6.74
C ILE A 88 -0.83 -3.76 5.76
N ALA A 89 -2.12 -3.50 6.01
CA ALA A 89 -3.24 -4.15 5.36
C ALA A 89 -3.15 -5.68 5.48
N CYS A 90 -2.92 -6.13 6.71
CA CYS A 90 -2.59 -7.51 7.03
C CYS A 90 -3.70 -8.50 6.66
N GLY A 91 -4.96 -8.05 6.52
CA GLY A 91 -6.10 -8.91 6.24
C GLY A 91 -6.20 -10.05 7.27
N TYR A 92 -6.69 -11.17 6.83
CA TYR A 92 -6.81 -12.38 7.67
C TYR A 92 -5.63 -13.34 7.49
N THR A 93 -4.42 -12.83 7.15
CA THR A 93 -3.25 -13.71 7.04
C THR A 93 -2.87 -14.29 8.42
N PRO A 94 -2.36 -15.53 8.49
CA PRO A 94 -2.03 -16.15 9.78
C PRO A 94 -0.66 -15.72 10.32
N ARG A 95 -0.16 -14.53 9.95
CA ARG A 95 1.18 -14.08 10.32
C ARG A 95 1.36 -13.87 11.81
N SER A 96 0.32 -13.44 12.54
CA SER A 96 0.38 -13.34 14.01
C SER A 96 0.69 -14.68 14.66
N VAL A 97 0.04 -15.77 14.19
CA VAL A 97 0.30 -17.13 14.68
C VAL A 97 1.71 -17.58 14.35
N TYR A 98 2.16 -17.33 13.12
CA TYR A 98 3.51 -17.63 12.67
C TYR A 98 4.57 -16.87 13.49
N CYS A 99 4.39 -15.57 13.66
CA CYS A 99 5.32 -14.72 14.41
C CYS A 99 5.41 -15.13 15.88
N ALA A 100 4.27 -15.39 16.51
CA ALA A 100 4.25 -15.87 17.90
C ALA A 100 5.01 -17.18 18.10
N LYS A 101 4.90 -18.13 17.15
CA LYS A 101 5.65 -19.41 17.19
C LYS A 101 7.15 -19.23 17.00
N ASN A 102 7.58 -18.20 16.29
CA ASN A 102 8.98 -17.96 15.95
C ASN A 102 9.63 -16.87 16.81
N GLY A 103 8.96 -16.38 17.86
CA GLY A 103 9.48 -15.35 18.75
C GLY A 103 9.68 -13.98 18.07
N ILE A 104 8.92 -13.69 17.02
CA ILE A 104 8.94 -12.44 16.29
C ILE A 104 7.80 -11.57 16.82
N ASP A 105 8.11 -10.34 17.15
CA ASP A 105 7.12 -9.37 17.60
C ASP A 105 6.28 -8.91 16.41
N TYR A 106 4.96 -8.78 16.58
CA TYR A 106 4.04 -8.60 15.45
C TYR A 106 2.95 -7.59 15.75
N VAL A 107 2.77 -6.65 14.84
CA VAL A 107 1.57 -5.81 14.76
C VAL A 107 1.01 -5.82 13.35
N GLY A 108 -0.26 -6.18 13.20
CA GLY A 108 -1.04 -6.03 11.98
C GLY A 108 -1.86 -4.74 12.01
N LEU A 109 -1.72 -3.92 10.99
CA LEU A 109 -2.55 -2.73 10.77
C LEU A 109 -3.57 -3.03 9.68
N ASP A 110 -4.85 -2.86 9.99
CA ASP A 110 -5.94 -2.99 9.01
C ASP A 110 -7.10 -2.06 9.38
N VAL A 111 -8.14 -2.00 8.55
CA VAL A 111 -9.33 -1.24 8.89
C VAL A 111 -9.93 -1.69 10.22
N PRO A 112 -10.52 -0.78 11.02
CA PRO A 112 -10.90 -1.08 12.41
C PRO A 112 -11.72 -2.35 12.59
N VAL A 113 -12.68 -2.62 11.69
CA VAL A 113 -13.55 -3.80 11.80
C VAL A 113 -12.78 -5.12 11.66
N VAL A 114 -11.74 -5.19 10.82
CA VAL A 114 -10.88 -6.37 10.65
C VAL A 114 -9.95 -6.52 11.85
N ALA A 115 -9.29 -5.42 12.24
CA ALA A 115 -8.39 -5.41 13.36
C ALA A 115 -9.07 -5.80 14.68
N GLU A 116 -10.26 -5.28 14.96
CA GLU A 116 -11.04 -5.62 16.16
C GLU A 116 -11.48 -7.09 16.19
N GLU A 117 -11.91 -7.65 15.05
CA GLU A 117 -12.26 -9.09 14.96
C GLU A 117 -11.05 -9.95 15.25
N LEU A 118 -9.91 -9.67 14.63
CA LEU A 118 -8.68 -10.42 14.80
C LEU A 118 -8.08 -10.27 16.19
N GLN A 119 -8.09 -9.05 16.75
CA GLN A 119 -7.57 -8.79 18.10
C GLN A 119 -8.30 -9.64 19.16
N LYS A 120 -9.64 -9.70 19.12
CA LYS A 120 -10.43 -10.54 20.02
C LYS A 120 -10.08 -12.03 19.92
N VAL A 121 -9.80 -12.49 18.70
CA VAL A 121 -9.46 -13.88 18.42
C VAL A 121 -8.10 -14.25 18.99
N VAL A 122 -7.08 -13.41 18.78
CA VAL A 122 -5.73 -13.69 19.27
C VAL A 122 -5.62 -13.54 20.80
N GLU A 123 -6.35 -12.60 21.39
CA GLU A 123 -6.46 -12.46 22.84
C GLU A 123 -7.06 -13.72 23.49
N ALA A 124 -8.15 -14.24 22.93
CA ALA A 124 -8.77 -15.48 23.40
C ALA A 124 -7.84 -16.69 23.26
N ALA A 125 -6.88 -16.64 22.31
CA ALA A 125 -5.87 -17.67 22.10
C ALA A 125 -4.60 -17.47 22.95
N GLY A 126 -4.50 -16.38 23.74
CA GLY A 126 -3.32 -16.03 24.53
C GLY A 126 -2.12 -15.57 23.68
N ILE A 127 -2.38 -15.05 22.47
CA ILE A 127 -1.34 -14.50 21.59
C ILE A 127 -1.28 -12.99 21.82
N GLY A 128 -0.06 -12.42 21.93
CA GLY A 128 0.16 -10.98 22.08
C GLY A 128 -0.14 -10.47 23.49
N ILE A 129 0.69 -10.89 24.45
CA ILE A 129 0.49 -10.52 25.86
C ILE A 129 1.09 -9.14 26.18
N LYS A 130 2.06 -8.66 25.38
CA LYS A 130 2.81 -7.42 25.64
C LYS A 130 2.08 -6.16 25.19
N HIS A 131 1.43 -6.22 24.03
CA HIS A 131 0.76 -5.11 23.38
C HIS A 131 -0.34 -5.63 22.42
N PRO A 132 -1.21 -4.77 21.89
CA PRO A 132 -2.16 -5.17 20.84
C PRO A 132 -1.43 -5.79 19.64
N VAL A 133 -1.95 -6.95 19.19
CA VAL A 133 -1.43 -7.64 17.98
C VAL A 133 -2.01 -7.03 16.71
N TYR A 134 -3.22 -6.48 16.80
CA TYR A 134 -3.89 -5.83 15.68
C TYR A 134 -4.36 -4.43 16.06
N VAL A 135 -4.07 -3.48 15.20
CA VAL A 135 -4.40 -2.05 15.36
C VAL A 135 -5.30 -1.61 14.20
N GLY A 136 -6.42 -0.99 14.55
CA GLY A 136 -7.33 -0.42 13.56
C GLY A 136 -6.81 0.92 13.04
N GLY A 137 -6.73 1.07 11.71
CA GLY A 137 -6.28 2.32 11.11
C GLY A 137 -6.33 2.31 9.59
N ASP A 138 -5.86 3.39 9.00
CA ASP A 138 -5.76 3.59 7.55
C ASP A 138 -4.29 3.49 7.13
N ALA A 139 -4.00 2.62 6.17
CA ALA A 139 -2.67 2.41 5.61
C ALA A 139 -2.10 3.64 4.87
N THR A 140 -2.94 4.60 4.48
CA THR A 140 -2.52 5.86 3.85
C THR A 140 -2.33 6.98 4.86
N ASN A 141 -2.62 6.73 6.14
CA ASN A 141 -2.46 7.70 7.22
C ASN A 141 -1.20 7.42 8.04
N ALA A 142 -0.21 8.31 7.93
CA ALA A 142 1.07 8.18 8.62
C ALA A 142 0.92 8.04 10.15
N ALA A 143 -0.04 8.74 10.78
CA ALA A 143 -0.26 8.65 12.22
C ALA A 143 -0.78 7.26 12.62
N SER A 144 -1.70 6.65 11.84
CA SER A 144 -2.16 5.27 12.07
C SER A 144 -1.01 4.27 12.00
N MET A 145 -0.16 4.39 10.97
CA MET A 145 1.00 3.51 10.80
C MET A 145 2.02 3.70 11.92
N ARG A 146 2.28 4.93 12.34
CA ARG A 146 3.21 5.24 13.45
C ARG A 146 2.71 4.64 14.75
N THR A 147 1.42 4.84 15.09
CA THR A 147 0.82 4.23 16.28
C THR A 147 0.99 2.72 16.32
N ALA A 148 0.88 2.04 15.17
CA ALA A 148 1.10 0.60 15.09
C ALA A 148 2.58 0.22 15.24
N ALA A 149 3.49 1.01 14.65
CA ALA A 149 4.94 0.78 14.73
C ALA A 149 5.51 1.02 16.14
N ASP A 150 4.95 1.96 16.89
CA ASP A 150 5.42 2.33 18.24
C ASP A 150 5.30 1.18 19.26
N PHE A 151 4.55 0.13 18.96
CA PHE A 151 4.51 -1.09 19.80
C PHE A 151 5.69 -2.04 19.54
N LEU A 152 6.43 -1.86 18.43
CA LEU A 152 7.44 -2.79 17.97
C LEU A 152 8.86 -2.34 18.31
N GLU A 153 9.68 -3.27 18.76
CA GLU A 153 11.07 -3.06 19.09
C GLU A 153 11.99 -4.00 18.30
N GLY A 154 13.25 -3.61 18.15
CA GLY A 154 14.27 -4.41 17.50
C GLY A 154 14.38 -4.16 15.99
N LYS A 155 14.85 -5.16 15.23
CA LYS A 155 15.05 -5.04 13.77
C LYS A 155 13.71 -5.19 13.06
N LEU A 156 13.16 -4.08 12.57
CA LEU A 156 11.82 -3.99 11.99
C LEU A 156 11.78 -4.37 10.51
N LEU A 157 10.88 -5.27 10.15
CA LEU A 157 10.39 -5.45 8.80
C LEU A 157 8.99 -4.86 8.68
N ILE A 158 8.72 -4.13 7.62
CA ILE A 158 7.36 -3.72 7.25
C ILE A 158 6.94 -4.54 6.04
N SER A 159 5.80 -5.25 6.11
CA SER A 159 5.20 -5.91 4.95
C SER A 159 3.94 -5.19 4.53
N CYS A 160 3.70 -5.16 3.21
CA CYS A 160 2.46 -4.67 2.64
C CYS A 160 2.16 -5.50 1.40
N GLU A 161 1.14 -6.36 1.48
CA GLU A 161 0.86 -7.33 0.43
C GLU A 161 -0.62 -7.33 0.04
N GLY A 162 -0.88 -7.23 -1.26
CA GLY A 162 -2.23 -7.23 -1.81
C GLY A 162 -2.97 -5.90 -1.66
N LEU A 163 -2.30 -4.81 -1.28
CA LEU A 163 -2.88 -3.48 -1.11
C LEU A 163 -2.59 -2.54 -2.29
N THR A 164 -1.35 -2.52 -2.77
CA THR A 164 -0.87 -1.46 -3.67
C THR A 164 -1.61 -1.36 -5.01
N GLN A 165 -2.29 -2.42 -5.41
CA GLN A 165 -3.14 -2.45 -6.60
C GLN A 165 -4.46 -1.68 -6.44
N TYR A 166 -4.85 -1.33 -5.22
CA TYR A 166 -6.09 -0.61 -4.90
C TYR A 166 -5.86 0.87 -4.63
N LEU A 167 -4.61 1.31 -4.52
CA LEU A 167 -4.24 2.68 -4.21
C LEU A 167 -4.08 3.51 -5.49
N SER A 168 -4.51 4.76 -5.46
CA SER A 168 -4.11 5.78 -6.43
C SER A 168 -2.64 6.14 -6.27
N GLU A 169 -2.07 6.88 -7.23
CA GLU A 169 -0.68 7.36 -7.14
C GLU A 169 -0.44 8.17 -5.86
N ASP A 170 -1.39 9.05 -5.52
CA ASP A 170 -1.34 9.86 -4.31
C ASP A 170 -1.41 9.02 -3.03
N GLU A 171 -2.36 8.07 -2.96
CA GLU A 171 -2.50 7.17 -1.81
C GLU A 171 -1.26 6.28 -1.65
N PHE A 172 -0.65 5.84 -2.76
CA PHE A 172 0.61 5.13 -2.71
C PHE A 172 1.77 6.02 -2.23
N GLY A 173 1.79 7.28 -2.64
CA GLY A 173 2.72 8.28 -2.11
C GLY A 173 2.55 8.49 -0.60
N GLN A 174 1.32 8.58 -0.10
CA GLN A 174 1.03 8.70 1.34
C GLN A 174 1.49 7.45 2.11
N LEU A 175 1.20 6.25 1.59
CA LEU A 175 1.71 5.00 2.16
C LEU A 175 3.24 5.01 2.22
N ALA A 176 3.91 5.34 1.11
CA ALA A 176 5.36 5.39 1.03
C ALA A 176 5.95 6.42 2.01
N GLY A 177 5.36 7.62 2.10
CA GLY A 177 5.76 8.66 3.03
C GLY A 177 5.71 8.20 4.49
N GLY A 178 4.58 7.63 4.92
CA GLY A 178 4.44 7.13 6.29
C GLY A 178 5.37 5.95 6.61
N ILE A 179 5.57 5.01 5.68
CA ILE A 179 6.55 3.94 5.85
C ILE A 179 7.96 4.50 5.97
N ARG A 180 8.31 5.51 5.15
CA ARG A 180 9.61 6.15 5.25
C ARG A 180 9.87 6.76 6.63
N GLU A 181 8.91 7.47 7.19
CA GLU A 181 9.03 8.05 8.54
C GLU A 181 9.34 6.98 9.58
N ILE A 182 8.63 5.85 9.54
CA ILE A 182 8.86 4.73 10.45
C ILE A 182 10.27 4.16 10.25
N LEU A 183 10.69 3.91 9.01
CA LEU A 183 12.01 3.35 8.74
C LEU A 183 13.17 4.31 9.10
N LEU A 184 12.94 5.62 9.06
CA LEU A 184 13.94 6.60 9.52
C LEU A 184 14.09 6.61 11.05
N SER A 185 13.01 6.33 11.79
CA SER A 185 13.03 6.30 13.25
C SER A 185 13.44 4.94 13.84
N HIS A 186 12.97 3.85 13.24
CA HIS A 186 13.17 2.47 13.73
C HIS A 186 14.28 1.72 12.99
N GLY A 187 14.66 2.17 11.81
CA GLY A 187 15.48 1.38 10.88
C GLY A 187 14.70 0.25 10.23
N GLY A 188 15.41 -0.66 9.55
CA GLY A 188 14.80 -1.83 8.92
C GLY A 188 14.50 -1.66 7.45
N ALA A 189 13.50 -2.38 6.95
CA ALA A 189 13.12 -2.36 5.54
C ALA A 189 11.61 -2.57 5.35
N TRP A 190 11.11 -2.10 4.21
CA TRP A 190 9.79 -2.41 3.69
C TRP A 190 9.90 -3.48 2.60
N ILE A 191 9.08 -4.51 2.68
CA ILE A 191 9.03 -5.60 1.70
C ILE A 191 7.64 -5.72 1.08
N THR A 192 7.60 -6.01 -0.22
CA THR A 192 6.36 -6.36 -0.93
C THR A 192 6.63 -7.28 -2.11
N SER A 193 5.66 -8.13 -2.41
CA SER A 193 5.60 -8.93 -3.63
C SER A 193 4.71 -8.33 -4.72
N ASP A 194 3.94 -7.28 -4.40
CA ASP A 194 2.88 -6.73 -5.26
C ASP A 194 3.39 -6.25 -6.63
N PHE A 195 4.66 -5.89 -6.73
CA PHE A 195 5.27 -5.40 -7.98
C PHE A 195 5.96 -6.50 -8.79
N GLY A 196 6.29 -7.62 -8.16
CA GLY A 196 7.12 -8.67 -8.74
C GLY A 196 6.41 -9.98 -9.01
N VAL A 197 5.18 -10.15 -8.54
CA VAL A 197 4.41 -11.38 -8.70
C VAL A 197 3.26 -11.19 -9.70
N GLN A 198 3.28 -12.02 -10.73
CA GLN A 198 2.29 -11.95 -11.81
C GLN A 198 1.13 -12.92 -11.51
N TYR A 199 0.25 -12.55 -10.57
CA TYR A 199 -0.86 -13.41 -10.11
C TYR A 199 -1.73 -13.96 -11.24
N MET A 200 -1.98 -13.17 -12.30
CA MET A 200 -2.74 -13.63 -13.47
C MET A 200 -2.03 -14.78 -14.19
N LYS A 201 -0.71 -14.70 -14.33
CA LYS A 201 0.06 -15.80 -14.94
C LYS A 201 -0.01 -17.08 -14.10
N PHE A 202 0.13 -16.96 -12.77
CA PHE A 202 -0.04 -18.13 -11.89
C PHE A 202 -1.42 -18.76 -12.05
N ALA A 203 -2.46 -17.95 -12.03
CA ALA A 203 -3.83 -18.43 -12.16
C ALA A 203 -4.08 -19.18 -13.48
N THR A 204 -3.46 -18.75 -14.57
CA THR A 204 -3.80 -19.21 -15.92
C THR A 204 -2.75 -20.12 -16.60
N VAL A 205 -1.54 -20.22 -16.07
CA VAL A 205 -0.41 -20.91 -16.75
C VAL A 205 -0.69 -22.37 -17.09
N ASN A 206 -1.52 -23.06 -16.34
CA ASN A 206 -1.89 -24.46 -16.56
C ASN A 206 -3.35 -24.60 -17.05
N MET A 207 -4.00 -23.52 -17.43
CA MET A 207 -5.27 -23.56 -18.15
C MET A 207 -5.02 -23.83 -19.62
N SER A 208 -5.87 -24.64 -20.24
CA SER A 208 -5.76 -25.05 -21.64
C SER A 208 -6.76 -24.36 -22.57
N SER A 209 -7.85 -23.84 -22.01
CA SER A 209 -8.93 -23.21 -22.76
C SER A 209 -8.75 -21.69 -22.85
N PRO A 210 -8.52 -21.12 -24.05
CA PRO A 210 -8.49 -19.66 -24.23
C PRO A 210 -9.78 -18.96 -23.78
N ASP A 211 -10.94 -19.58 -23.99
CA ASP A 211 -12.23 -19.03 -23.58
C ASP A 211 -12.35 -18.97 -22.05
N ALA A 212 -11.90 -20.01 -21.35
CA ALA A 212 -11.88 -20.03 -19.89
C ALA A 212 -10.92 -18.97 -19.31
N ILE A 213 -9.76 -18.76 -19.94
CA ILE A 213 -8.81 -17.72 -19.59
C ILE A 213 -9.42 -16.33 -19.80
N ALA A 214 -10.09 -16.10 -20.93
CA ALA A 214 -10.77 -14.84 -21.22
C ALA A 214 -11.88 -14.56 -20.21
N LEU A 215 -12.72 -15.54 -19.92
CA LEU A 215 -13.81 -15.46 -18.95
C LEU A 215 -13.27 -15.06 -17.53
N TYR A 216 -12.21 -15.72 -17.10
CA TYR A 216 -11.58 -15.40 -15.80
C TYR A 216 -10.99 -13.99 -15.78
N THR A 217 -10.31 -13.59 -16.86
CA THR A 217 -9.69 -12.26 -16.99
C THR A 217 -10.73 -11.16 -16.93
N GLU A 218 -11.86 -11.35 -17.62
CA GLU A 218 -12.98 -10.42 -17.59
C GLU A 218 -13.61 -10.33 -16.17
N ALA A 219 -13.94 -11.49 -15.57
CA ALA A 219 -14.52 -11.55 -14.23
C ALA A 219 -13.62 -10.86 -13.18
N ARG A 220 -12.30 -11.05 -13.26
CA ARG A 220 -11.34 -10.40 -12.38
C ARG A 220 -11.27 -8.88 -12.60
N SER A 221 -11.29 -8.45 -13.85
CA SER A 221 -11.31 -7.01 -14.19
C SER A 221 -12.57 -6.34 -13.66
N GLN A 222 -13.73 -6.99 -13.79
CA GLN A 222 -15.00 -6.50 -13.23
C GLN A 222 -14.96 -6.46 -11.69
N ALA A 223 -14.41 -7.49 -11.04
CA ALA A 223 -14.29 -7.54 -9.58
C ALA A 223 -13.36 -6.41 -9.06
N LEU A 224 -12.25 -6.14 -9.71
CA LEU A 224 -11.37 -5.02 -9.38
C LEU A 224 -12.06 -3.67 -9.62
N GLY A 225 -12.77 -3.51 -10.74
CA GLY A 225 -13.49 -2.28 -11.08
C GLY A 225 -14.74 -2.01 -10.24
N SER A 226 -15.33 -3.04 -9.61
CA SER A 226 -16.52 -2.94 -8.76
C SER A 226 -16.22 -2.78 -7.28
N SER A 227 -14.97 -2.97 -6.86
CA SER A 227 -14.59 -2.74 -5.47
C SER A 227 -14.72 -1.25 -5.15
N ASN A 228 -15.37 -0.90 -4.03
CA ASN A 228 -15.51 0.49 -3.58
C ASN A 228 -14.16 1.15 -3.24
N ILE A 229 -13.09 0.34 -3.20
CA ILE A 229 -11.70 0.77 -2.96
C ILE A 229 -11.05 1.17 -4.28
N VAL A 230 -11.37 0.49 -5.39
CA VAL A 230 -10.86 0.86 -6.71
C VAL A 230 -11.73 1.99 -7.25
N ARG A 231 -11.30 3.22 -7.09
CA ARG A 231 -11.89 4.37 -7.79
C ARG A 231 -11.76 4.12 -9.30
N LYS A 232 -12.82 4.45 -10.07
CA LYS A 232 -12.79 4.35 -11.54
C LYS A 232 -11.53 5.01 -12.09
N GLY A 233 -10.69 4.23 -12.77
CA GLY A 233 -9.44 4.70 -13.37
C GLY A 233 -8.15 4.19 -12.73
N VAL A 234 -8.21 3.48 -11.60
CA VAL A 234 -7.04 2.79 -11.03
C VAL A 234 -6.92 1.42 -11.72
N ALA A 235 -6.46 1.43 -12.95
CA ALA A 235 -5.88 0.25 -13.57
C ALA A 235 -4.58 -0.08 -12.82
N ALA A 236 -4.14 -1.35 -12.88
CA ALA A 236 -2.81 -1.74 -12.43
C ALA A 236 -1.79 -0.82 -13.11
N TRP A 237 -1.45 0.27 -12.44
CA TRP A 237 -0.53 1.27 -12.96
C TRP A 237 0.90 0.73 -12.99
N GLU A 238 1.65 1.21 -13.94
CA GLU A 238 2.90 0.61 -14.34
C GLU A 238 3.90 0.57 -13.18
N THR A 239 4.68 -0.52 -13.13
CA THR A 239 5.74 -0.72 -12.14
C THR A 239 6.74 0.45 -12.11
N GLU A 240 7.05 1.03 -13.27
CA GLU A 240 7.98 2.17 -13.38
C GLU A 240 7.45 3.42 -12.65
N LYS A 241 6.15 3.67 -12.70
CA LYS A 241 5.55 4.79 -11.97
C LYS A 241 5.64 4.60 -10.45
N LYS A 242 5.44 3.36 -9.97
CA LYS A 242 5.65 3.03 -8.54
C LYS A 242 7.10 3.23 -8.12
N LEU A 243 8.04 2.85 -8.98
CA LEU A 243 9.47 3.10 -8.74
C LEU A 243 9.81 4.58 -8.69
N GLU A 244 9.21 5.37 -9.58
CA GLU A 244 9.39 6.81 -9.58
C GLU A 244 8.93 7.42 -8.25
N ILE A 245 7.72 7.06 -7.78
CA ILE A 245 7.21 7.53 -6.50
C ILE A 245 8.10 7.10 -5.34
N LEU A 246 8.56 5.84 -5.32
CA LEU A 246 9.47 5.36 -4.28
C LEU A 246 10.79 6.13 -4.27
N ARG A 247 11.39 6.42 -5.44
CA ARG A 247 12.60 7.23 -5.53
C ARG A 247 12.36 8.66 -5.03
N ASN A 248 11.25 9.26 -5.45
CA ASN A 248 10.85 10.61 -5.02
C ASN A 248 10.60 10.69 -3.51
N HIS A 249 10.22 9.57 -2.88
CA HIS A 249 10.12 9.43 -1.43
C HIS A 249 11.43 8.93 -0.79
N GLY A 250 12.57 9.00 -1.48
CA GLY A 250 13.88 8.68 -0.91
C GLY A 250 14.06 7.22 -0.51
N PHE A 251 13.49 6.29 -1.28
CA PHE A 251 13.74 4.88 -1.11
C PHE A 251 14.83 4.37 -2.06
N THR A 252 15.74 3.57 -1.51
CA THR A 252 16.54 2.65 -2.31
C THR A 252 15.77 1.34 -2.47
N VAL A 253 15.64 0.87 -3.71
CA VAL A 253 14.83 -0.31 -4.05
C VAL A 253 15.72 -1.44 -4.53
N ASN A 254 15.72 -2.56 -3.83
CA ASN A 254 16.40 -3.79 -4.20
C ASN A 254 15.39 -4.87 -4.61
N ARG A 255 15.79 -5.75 -5.50
CA ARG A 255 14.98 -6.90 -5.95
C ARG A 255 15.72 -8.18 -5.56
N VAL A 256 15.13 -8.97 -4.67
CA VAL A 256 15.71 -10.24 -4.24
C VAL A 256 14.91 -11.41 -4.81
N PRO A 257 15.51 -12.61 -4.93
CA PRO A 257 14.78 -13.78 -5.38
C PRO A 257 13.54 -14.05 -4.53
N PHE A 258 12.42 -14.30 -5.21
CA PHE A 258 11.17 -14.66 -4.57
C PHE A 258 11.17 -16.13 -4.14
N TYR A 259 11.79 -17.01 -4.94
CA TYR A 259 11.89 -18.42 -4.74
C TYR A 259 13.35 -18.87 -4.86
N HIS A 260 13.81 -19.79 -4.02
CA HIS A 260 15.20 -20.28 -3.99
C HIS A 260 15.32 -21.74 -4.39
N GLY A 261 14.20 -22.42 -4.60
CA GLY A 261 14.18 -23.83 -5.03
C GLY A 261 14.18 -24.86 -3.90
N ASP A 262 14.47 -24.46 -2.68
CA ASP A 262 14.50 -25.27 -1.47
C ASP A 262 13.27 -25.08 -0.56
N GLU A 263 12.45 -24.09 -0.85
CA GLU A 263 11.22 -23.87 -0.10
C GLU A 263 10.21 -24.98 -0.32
N LYS A 264 9.68 -25.49 0.79
CA LYS A 264 8.61 -26.47 0.76
C LYS A 264 7.28 -25.78 0.52
N LEU A 265 6.88 -25.73 -0.76
CA LEU A 265 5.52 -25.34 -1.14
C LEU A 265 4.65 -26.60 -1.24
N ASN A 266 3.67 -26.73 -0.36
CA ASN A 266 2.86 -27.94 -0.25
C ASN A 266 2.11 -28.26 -1.54
N LEU A 267 1.59 -27.23 -2.21
CA LEU A 267 0.84 -27.38 -3.46
C LEU A 267 1.72 -27.94 -4.61
N LEU A 268 3.02 -27.71 -4.61
CA LEU A 268 3.90 -28.28 -5.63
C LEU A 268 4.08 -29.79 -5.51
N SER A 269 3.85 -30.36 -4.33
CA SER A 269 4.04 -31.80 -4.10
C SER A 269 2.86 -32.67 -4.60
N GLY A 270 1.69 -32.07 -4.81
CA GLY A 270 0.45 -32.80 -5.14
C GLY A 270 -0.05 -32.62 -6.58
N ILE A 271 0.75 -32.02 -7.47
CA ILE A 271 0.33 -31.67 -8.84
C ILE A 271 1.17 -32.39 -9.90
N PRO A 272 0.68 -32.52 -11.17
CA PRO A 272 1.41 -33.12 -12.26
C PRO A 272 2.77 -32.42 -12.52
N GLU A 273 3.79 -33.17 -12.91
CA GLU A 273 5.13 -32.63 -13.16
C GLU A 273 5.16 -31.55 -14.25
N THR A 274 4.26 -31.62 -15.24
CA THR A 274 4.13 -30.59 -16.27
C THR A 274 3.66 -29.26 -15.66
N TRP A 275 2.71 -29.30 -14.73
CA TRP A 275 2.23 -28.12 -14.00
C TRP A 275 3.29 -27.57 -13.06
N LYS A 276 3.97 -28.48 -12.35
CA LYS A 276 5.05 -28.12 -11.42
C LYS A 276 6.16 -27.37 -12.13
N LYS A 277 6.60 -27.85 -13.29
CA LYS A 277 7.62 -27.18 -14.09
C LYS A 277 7.19 -25.74 -14.44
N ALA A 278 5.97 -25.57 -14.98
CA ALA A 278 5.47 -24.25 -15.36
C ALA A 278 5.39 -23.29 -14.16
N PHE A 279 4.98 -23.78 -13.00
CA PHE A 279 4.95 -22.96 -11.78
C PHE A 279 6.35 -22.61 -11.27
N VAL A 280 7.30 -23.54 -11.28
CA VAL A 280 8.68 -23.29 -10.87
C VAL A 280 9.35 -22.26 -11.79
N ASP A 281 9.09 -22.33 -13.10
CA ASP A 281 9.57 -21.33 -14.04
C ASP A 281 9.04 -19.92 -13.67
N LEU A 282 7.74 -19.80 -13.38
CA LEU A 282 7.15 -18.54 -12.93
C LEU A 282 7.69 -18.07 -11.58
N LEU A 283 7.88 -18.97 -10.61
CA LEU A 283 8.44 -18.63 -9.30
C LEU A 283 9.84 -18.04 -9.43
N ASN A 284 10.65 -18.59 -10.33
CA ASN A 284 12.01 -18.10 -10.61
C ASN A 284 12.03 -16.72 -11.29
N GLU A 285 10.96 -16.33 -12.01
CA GLU A 285 10.80 -15.01 -12.59
C GLU A 285 10.41 -13.96 -11.54
N CYS A 286 9.73 -14.37 -10.48
CA CYS A 286 9.22 -13.47 -9.45
C CYS A 286 10.35 -12.85 -8.61
N ARG A 287 10.09 -11.65 -8.09
CA ARG A 287 11.01 -10.94 -7.18
C ARG A 287 10.24 -10.39 -5.99
N LEU A 288 10.87 -10.42 -4.83
CA LEU A 288 10.49 -9.57 -3.71
C LEU A 288 11.18 -8.21 -3.86
N TRP A 289 10.46 -7.17 -3.58
CA TRP A 289 10.98 -5.82 -3.58
C TRP A 289 11.24 -5.41 -2.14
N VAL A 290 12.47 -4.99 -1.90
CA VAL A 290 12.96 -4.58 -0.59
C VAL A 290 13.36 -3.12 -0.69
N MET A 291 12.69 -2.27 0.06
CA MET A 291 12.90 -0.84 0.11
C MET A 291 13.52 -0.45 1.44
N THR A 292 14.58 0.33 1.39
CA THR A 292 15.21 0.95 2.58
C THR A 292 15.12 2.47 2.44
N ALA A 293 14.85 3.15 3.55
CA ALA A 293 14.77 4.61 3.55
C ALA A 293 16.18 5.23 3.53
N ASP A 294 16.42 6.14 2.59
CA ASP A 294 17.64 6.93 2.56
C ASP A 294 17.46 8.18 3.43
N ALA A 295 18.20 8.25 4.53
CA ALA A 295 18.17 9.39 5.43
C ALA A 295 18.77 10.66 4.82
N SER A 296 19.62 10.52 3.80
CA SER A 296 20.24 11.66 3.09
C SER A 296 19.35 12.23 1.99
N ALA A 297 18.31 11.49 1.57
CA ALA A 297 17.39 11.95 0.54
C ALA A 297 16.61 13.18 1.02
N ASN A 298 16.65 14.24 0.22
CA ASN A 298 15.93 15.48 0.52
C ASN A 298 14.44 15.35 0.15
N VAL A 299 13.72 14.52 0.88
CA VAL A 299 12.28 14.29 0.67
C VAL A 299 11.50 15.14 1.67
N PRO A 300 10.53 15.94 1.24
CA PRO A 300 9.64 16.64 2.16
C PRO A 300 8.87 15.63 3.01
N VAL A 301 8.98 15.73 4.32
CA VAL A 301 8.16 14.95 5.25
C VAL A 301 6.76 15.56 5.22
N VAL A 302 5.73 14.77 4.93
CA VAL A 302 4.34 15.23 4.96
C VAL A 302 3.87 15.25 6.41
N GLU A 303 3.79 16.43 7.02
CA GLU A 303 3.27 16.59 8.38
C GLU A 303 1.74 16.62 8.42
N GLY A 304 1.10 16.96 7.30
CA GLY A 304 -0.34 16.99 7.19
C GLY A 304 -0.85 17.08 5.77
N ALA A 305 -2.14 16.80 5.60
CA ALA A 305 -2.84 16.96 4.34
C ALA A 305 -4.24 17.53 4.58
N LYS A 306 -4.71 18.36 3.64
CA LYS A 306 -6.07 18.89 3.63
C LYS A 306 -6.66 18.74 2.24
N GLU A 307 -7.85 18.18 2.17
CA GLU A 307 -8.60 18.02 0.92
C GLU A 307 -9.95 18.74 1.05
N VAL A 308 -10.24 19.64 0.11
CA VAL A 308 -11.51 20.38 0.03
C VAL A 308 -11.94 20.47 -1.43
N GLN A 309 -13.07 19.87 -1.75
CA GLN A 309 -13.61 19.82 -3.12
C GLN A 309 -12.57 19.25 -4.12
N ASN A 310 -12.08 20.09 -5.05
CA ASN A 310 -11.11 19.74 -6.09
C ASN A 310 -9.69 20.25 -5.75
N LEU A 311 -9.41 20.54 -4.48
CA LEU A 311 -8.10 20.99 -4.00
C LEU A 311 -7.57 20.01 -2.97
N LYS A 312 -6.33 19.56 -3.18
CA LYS A 312 -5.57 18.77 -2.24
C LYS A 312 -4.28 19.51 -1.91
N ILE A 313 -4.00 19.64 -0.62
CA ILE A 313 -2.80 20.30 -0.09
C ILE A 313 -2.13 19.30 0.83
N SER A 314 -0.87 18.96 0.53
CA SER A 314 0.00 18.26 1.46
C SER A 314 1.07 19.22 1.94
N TYR A 315 1.44 19.16 3.21
CA TYR A 315 2.40 20.10 3.76
C TYR A 315 3.35 19.46 4.76
N ALA A 316 4.54 20.03 4.83
CA ALA A 316 5.58 19.65 5.76
C ALA A 316 6.38 20.87 6.20
N LYS A 317 6.77 20.93 7.46
CA LYS A 317 7.69 21.93 7.99
C LYS A 317 9.06 21.29 8.19
N LYS A 318 10.09 21.87 7.57
CA LYS A 318 11.47 21.44 7.76
C LYS A 318 12.33 22.68 8.06
N ASP A 319 13.01 22.66 9.17
CA ASP A 319 13.76 23.81 9.69
C ASP A 319 12.84 25.05 9.79
N SER A 320 13.17 26.12 9.06
CA SER A 320 12.33 27.33 8.96
C SER A 320 11.59 27.47 7.63
N THR A 321 11.39 26.35 6.92
CA THR A 321 10.69 26.32 5.62
C THR A 321 9.42 25.48 5.72
N LEU A 322 8.29 26.05 5.29
CA LEU A 322 7.05 25.33 5.06
C LEU A 322 7.01 24.90 3.59
N HIS A 323 6.93 23.61 3.36
CA HIS A 323 6.76 23.02 2.04
C HIS A 323 5.31 22.66 1.82
N LEU A 324 4.72 23.10 0.71
CA LEU A 324 3.37 22.73 0.29
C LEU A 324 3.43 22.01 -1.05
N GLN A 325 2.68 20.93 -1.20
CA GLN A 325 2.29 20.38 -2.49
C GLN A 325 0.83 20.70 -2.73
N VAL A 326 0.54 21.37 -3.84
CA VAL A 326 -0.80 21.83 -4.17
C VAL A 326 -1.28 21.18 -5.46
N SER A 327 -2.38 20.42 -5.38
CA SER A 327 -2.94 19.69 -6.51
C SER A 327 -4.42 20.02 -6.72
N GLY A 328 -4.84 20.13 -7.99
CA GLY A 328 -6.20 20.48 -8.36
C GLY A 328 -6.40 21.97 -8.59
N ARG A 329 -7.46 22.57 -8.04
CA ARG A 329 -7.89 23.94 -8.34
C ARG A 329 -7.98 24.78 -7.07
N VAL A 330 -7.28 25.92 -7.06
CA VAL A 330 -7.41 26.93 -6.01
C VAL A 330 -8.35 28.04 -6.51
N ASP A 331 -9.61 27.88 -6.24
CA ASP A 331 -10.66 28.86 -6.59
C ASP A 331 -11.18 29.63 -5.34
N THR A 332 -12.25 30.39 -5.50
CA THR A 332 -12.82 31.18 -4.41
C THR A 332 -13.34 30.34 -3.25
N LEU A 333 -13.78 29.10 -3.51
CA LEU A 333 -14.33 28.21 -2.50
C LEU A 333 -13.24 27.41 -1.77
N SER A 334 -12.14 27.09 -2.47
CA SER A 334 -11.04 26.29 -1.93
C SER A 334 -9.86 27.12 -1.38
N ALA A 335 -9.71 28.39 -1.80
CA ALA A 335 -8.66 29.28 -1.29
C ALA A 335 -8.65 29.46 0.24
N PRO A 336 -9.80 29.48 0.97
CA PRO A 336 -9.78 29.51 2.44
C PRO A 336 -9.06 28.31 3.08
N ALA A 337 -9.13 27.13 2.46
CA ALA A 337 -8.44 25.94 2.96
C ALA A 337 -6.91 26.07 2.81
N LEU A 338 -6.44 26.65 1.68
CA LEU A 338 -5.03 26.97 1.50
C LEU A 338 -4.54 28.00 2.52
N LEU A 339 -5.34 29.04 2.79
CA LEU A 339 -5.04 30.04 3.80
C LEU A 339 -4.90 29.43 5.19
N GLU A 340 -5.84 28.59 5.59
CA GLU A 340 -5.84 27.93 6.90
C GLU A 340 -4.60 27.05 7.07
N VAL A 341 -4.22 26.24 6.06
CA VAL A 341 -3.02 25.42 6.12
C VAL A 341 -1.76 26.29 6.28
N ILE A 342 -1.67 27.38 5.53
CA ILE A 342 -0.52 28.27 5.63
C ILE A 342 -0.50 28.92 7.01
N GLU A 343 -1.57 29.56 7.44
CA GLU A 343 -1.62 30.32 8.71
C GLU A 343 -1.36 29.46 9.94
N SER A 344 -1.88 28.23 9.96
CA SER A 344 -1.68 27.29 11.06
C SER A 344 -0.23 26.77 11.17
N ASN A 345 0.58 26.94 10.12
CA ASN A 345 1.93 26.39 10.07
C ASN A 345 3.04 27.46 9.93
N LEU A 346 2.71 28.76 9.97
CA LEU A 346 3.70 29.84 9.77
C LEU A 346 4.59 30.14 10.99
N GLU A 347 4.32 29.58 12.16
CA GLU A 347 5.12 29.82 13.34
C GLU A 347 6.59 29.39 13.12
N GLU A 348 7.55 30.29 13.35
CA GLU A 348 9.00 30.10 13.11
C GLU A 348 9.40 29.85 11.64
N VAL A 349 8.46 29.96 10.68
CA VAL A 349 8.74 29.80 9.25
C VAL A 349 9.29 31.11 8.69
N LYS A 350 10.34 30.99 7.86
CA LYS A 350 10.95 32.11 7.11
C LYS A 350 10.77 32.00 5.60
N ARG A 351 10.41 30.80 5.12
CA ARG A 351 10.24 30.52 3.68
C ARG A 351 9.06 29.61 3.44
N LEU A 352 8.32 29.85 2.37
CA LEU A 352 7.23 29.02 1.89
C LEU A 352 7.60 28.50 0.49
N ASN A 353 7.76 27.19 0.35
CA ASN A 353 7.95 26.53 -0.93
C ASN A 353 6.63 25.87 -1.35
N VAL A 354 6.14 26.18 -2.54
CA VAL A 354 4.90 25.64 -3.09
C VAL A 354 5.23 24.84 -4.34
N ASP A 355 5.12 23.52 -4.26
CA ASP A 355 5.16 22.65 -5.42
C ASP A 355 3.80 22.67 -6.12
N ALA A 356 3.79 23.21 -7.33
CA ALA A 356 2.59 23.39 -8.15
C ALA A 356 2.46 22.35 -9.27
N ALA A 357 3.21 21.24 -9.22
CA ALA A 357 3.17 20.20 -10.26
C ALA A 357 1.74 19.68 -10.54
N GLY A 358 0.92 19.54 -9.49
CA GLY A 358 -0.47 19.12 -9.58
C GLY A 358 -1.49 20.26 -9.74
N LEU A 359 -1.05 21.52 -9.70
CA LEU A 359 -1.95 22.67 -9.75
C LEU A 359 -2.49 22.89 -11.17
N GLN A 360 -3.80 22.85 -11.32
CA GLN A 360 -4.49 23.02 -12.61
C GLN A 360 -5.01 24.43 -12.85
N TYR A 361 -5.27 25.17 -11.76
CA TYR A 361 -5.81 26.52 -11.83
C TYR A 361 -5.64 27.24 -10.50
N ILE A 362 -5.38 28.55 -10.55
CA ILE A 362 -5.37 29.42 -9.40
C ILE A 362 -6.18 30.70 -9.70
N SER A 363 -7.13 31.03 -8.84
CA SER A 363 -7.92 32.27 -8.94
C SER A 363 -7.24 33.44 -8.24
N SER A 364 -7.77 34.63 -8.43
CA SER A 364 -7.35 35.82 -7.67
C SER A 364 -7.45 35.66 -6.14
N ALA A 365 -8.37 34.83 -5.66
CA ALA A 365 -8.46 34.49 -4.24
C ALA A 365 -7.27 33.66 -3.78
N GLY A 366 -6.86 32.65 -4.58
CA GLY A 366 -5.67 31.83 -4.30
C GLY A 366 -4.37 32.64 -4.38
N LEU A 367 -4.22 33.50 -5.41
CA LEU A 367 -3.08 34.41 -5.53
C LEU A 367 -2.96 35.36 -4.33
N ARG A 368 -4.09 35.86 -3.82
CA ARG A 368 -4.12 36.69 -2.62
C ARG A 368 -3.64 35.95 -1.38
N VAL A 369 -3.93 34.66 -1.24
CA VAL A 369 -3.43 33.84 -0.11
C VAL A 369 -1.91 33.75 -0.16
N LEU A 370 -1.33 33.48 -1.32
CA LEU A 370 0.14 33.45 -1.48
C LEU A 370 0.77 34.81 -1.24
N LEU A 371 0.11 35.90 -1.67
CA LEU A 371 0.56 37.26 -1.42
C LEU A 371 0.55 37.58 0.08
N MET A 372 -0.46 37.17 0.80
CA MET A 372 -0.53 37.34 2.27
C MET A 372 0.62 36.61 2.95
N ALA A 373 0.93 35.37 2.54
CA ALA A 373 2.07 34.62 3.05
C ALA A 373 3.39 35.36 2.77
N ASN A 374 3.58 35.87 1.53
CA ASN A 374 4.78 36.64 1.17
C ASN A 374 4.92 37.95 1.97
N HIS A 375 3.82 38.62 2.30
CA HIS A 375 3.83 39.78 3.18
C HIS A 375 4.19 39.44 4.64
N LYS A 376 3.66 38.34 5.16
CA LYS A 376 3.96 37.89 6.54
C LYS A 376 5.41 37.40 6.71
N LEU A 377 5.95 36.70 5.71
CA LEU A 377 7.29 36.10 5.76
C LEU A 377 8.39 37.05 5.27
N GLY A 378 8.04 38.08 4.52
CA GLY A 378 8.96 39.03 3.91
C GLY A 378 9.10 38.86 2.39
N LYS A 379 9.71 39.85 1.75
CA LYS A 379 9.86 39.86 0.31
C LYS A 379 10.70 38.68 -0.20
N ASN A 380 10.27 38.04 -1.28
CA ASN A 380 10.90 36.86 -1.89
C ASN A 380 10.95 35.60 -1.02
N SER A 381 10.08 35.51 -0.04
CA SER A 381 9.99 34.33 0.85
C SER A 381 9.12 33.21 0.29
N VAL A 382 8.29 33.48 -0.72
CA VAL A 382 7.45 32.49 -1.40
C VAL A 382 8.10 32.06 -2.70
N VAL A 383 8.40 30.76 -2.79
CA VAL A 383 8.96 30.11 -3.99
C VAL A 383 7.93 29.13 -4.51
N ILE A 384 7.67 29.16 -5.80
CA ILE A 384 6.71 28.27 -6.46
C ILE A 384 7.48 27.48 -7.53
N THR A 385 7.45 26.16 -7.40
CA THR A 385 8.15 25.24 -8.29
C THR A 385 7.18 24.44 -9.16
N ASN A 386 7.67 23.87 -10.26
CA ASN A 386 6.94 22.96 -11.14
C ASN A 386 5.63 23.55 -11.70
N VAL A 387 5.62 24.84 -12.00
CA VAL A 387 4.43 25.54 -12.51
C VAL A 387 4.16 25.12 -13.95
N SER A 388 2.97 24.56 -14.23
CA SER A 388 2.54 24.26 -15.60
C SER A 388 2.41 25.53 -16.45
N GLU A 389 2.52 25.41 -17.78
CA GLU A 389 2.44 26.54 -18.72
C GLU A 389 1.12 27.33 -18.54
N SER A 390 -0.01 26.64 -18.39
CA SER A 390 -1.33 27.26 -18.19
C SER A 390 -1.45 28.03 -16.87
N VAL A 391 -0.81 27.56 -15.81
CA VAL A 391 -0.80 28.24 -14.51
C VAL A 391 0.20 29.38 -14.52
N ARG A 392 1.35 29.22 -15.21
CA ARG A 392 2.33 30.29 -15.42
C ARG A 392 1.72 31.50 -16.13
N GLU A 393 0.92 31.26 -17.18
CA GLU A 393 0.21 32.32 -17.89
C GLU A 393 -0.69 33.15 -16.96
N ILE A 394 -1.32 32.50 -15.94
CA ILE A 394 -2.11 33.23 -14.93
C ILE A 394 -1.19 34.14 -14.09
N PHE A 395 -0.04 33.66 -13.63
CA PHE A 395 0.91 34.47 -12.86
C PHE A 395 1.42 35.65 -13.67
N ASP A 396 1.78 35.43 -14.96
CA ASP A 396 2.30 36.44 -15.84
C ASP A 396 1.26 37.51 -16.16
N THR A 397 0.05 37.10 -16.53
CA THR A 397 -1.05 38.03 -16.89
C THR A 397 -1.50 38.87 -15.68
N THR A 398 -1.39 38.32 -14.48
CA THR A 398 -1.81 39.00 -13.24
C THR A 398 -0.65 39.80 -12.59
N GLY A 399 0.56 39.71 -13.11
CA GLY A 399 1.75 40.41 -12.59
C GLY A 399 2.33 39.78 -11.33
N PHE A 400 1.90 38.57 -10.95
CA PHE A 400 2.41 37.88 -9.78
C PHE A 400 3.76 37.20 -10.02
N SER A 401 4.17 37.01 -11.27
CA SER A 401 5.51 36.52 -11.63
C SER A 401 6.63 37.49 -11.17
N ASP A 402 6.31 38.77 -10.99
CA ASP A 402 7.26 39.75 -10.46
C ASP A 402 7.32 39.75 -8.91
N ILE A 403 6.38 39.07 -8.25
CA ILE A 403 6.24 39.07 -6.80
C ILE A 403 6.80 37.79 -6.19
N PHE A 404 6.59 36.64 -6.86
CA PHE A 404 7.02 35.33 -6.38
C PHE A 404 8.24 34.84 -7.16
N LEU A 405 9.07 34.03 -6.50
CA LEU A 405 10.13 33.29 -7.18
C LEU A 405 9.53 32.05 -7.86
N LEU A 406 9.46 32.07 -9.20
CA LEU A 406 9.01 30.93 -9.98
C LEU A 406 10.23 30.14 -10.44
N GLU A 407 10.46 28.95 -9.88
CA GLU A 407 11.55 28.04 -10.22
C GLU A 407 11.02 26.87 -11.07
N GLN A 408 11.86 26.32 -11.97
CA GLN A 408 11.53 25.13 -12.79
C GLN A 408 11.74 23.85 -12.02
#